data_8a5b4c6944f0f28af42f55c27e457cf1
#
_entry.id   8a5b4c6944f0f28af42f55c27e457cf1
#
_cell.length_a   1.000
_cell.length_b   1.000
_cell.length_c   1.000
_cell.angle_alpha   90.00
_cell.angle_beta   90.00
_cell.angle_gamma   90.00
#
_symmetry.space_group_name_H-M   'P 1'
#
loop_
_entity.id
_entity.type
_entity.pdbx_description
1 polymer ?
#
loop_
_entity_poly.entity_id
_entity_poly.type
_entity_poly.pdbx_seq_one_letter_code
_entity_poly.pdbx_strand_id
1 'polypeptide(L)'
;MKAYLTEFADFDNGTAFDTILAAVSTYGFKDHSWHNDAMPCILMEHDNGFQLIIWVDFKDPTKAEFVEQRQDGTVKQFMFGERDEHGEYTEEWQYDDVNALIAHVEKVMTA
;
A
#
# COMPACT_ATOMS: atom_id res chain seq x y z
N MET A 1 16.44 10.60 4.00
CA MET A 1 15.97 9.21 4.26
C MET A 1 14.51 9.11 3.83
N LYS A 2 14.13 7.98 3.25
CA LYS A 2 12.75 7.74 2.83
C LYS A 2 11.87 7.54 4.07
N ALA A 3 10.64 8.08 4.03
CA ALA A 3 9.74 8.04 5.18
C ALA A 3 9.46 6.62 5.68
N TYR A 4 9.24 5.66 4.76
CA TYR A 4 8.96 4.28 5.20
C TYR A 4 10.14 3.63 5.94
N LEU A 5 11.39 4.01 5.64
CA LEU A 5 12.56 3.51 6.35
C LEU A 5 12.73 4.16 7.72
N THR A 6 12.26 5.39 7.89
CA THR A 6 12.25 6.06 9.20
C THR A 6 11.20 5.43 10.11
N GLU A 7 10.01 5.13 9.58
CA GLU A 7 8.89 4.61 10.35
C GLU A 7 8.96 3.08 10.55
N PHE A 8 9.58 2.36 9.62
CA PHE A 8 9.72 0.90 9.65
C PHE A 8 11.18 0.53 9.31
N ALA A 9 12.07 0.64 10.30
CA ALA A 9 13.52 0.48 10.11
C ALA A 9 13.91 -0.91 9.60
N ASP A 10 13.14 -1.94 9.91
CA ASP A 10 13.39 -3.33 9.51
C ASP A 10 12.60 -3.75 8.26
N PHE A 11 12.01 -2.79 7.55
CA PHE A 11 11.21 -3.09 6.36
C PHE A 11 12.07 -3.72 5.26
N ASP A 12 11.65 -4.89 4.80
CA ASP A 12 12.41 -5.74 3.88
C ASP A 12 11.89 -5.71 2.44
N ASN A 13 10.86 -4.91 2.17
CA ASN A 13 10.21 -4.85 0.84
C ASN A 13 10.35 -3.48 0.18
N GLY A 14 11.45 -2.78 0.48
CA GLY A 14 11.68 -1.43 -0.02
C GLY A 14 11.76 -1.33 -1.54
N THR A 15 12.25 -2.37 -2.22
CA THR A 15 12.29 -2.39 -3.69
C THR A 15 10.87 -2.33 -4.27
N ALA A 16 9.96 -3.13 -3.74
CA ALA A 16 8.55 -3.10 -4.17
C ALA A 16 7.91 -1.75 -3.86
N PHE A 17 8.14 -1.22 -2.65
CA PHE A 17 7.61 0.08 -2.25
C PHE A 17 8.09 1.18 -3.20
N ASP A 18 9.40 1.24 -3.46
CA ASP A 18 9.98 2.25 -4.35
C ASP A 18 9.42 2.15 -5.78
N THR A 19 9.28 0.93 -6.29
CA THR A 19 8.73 0.69 -7.63
C THR A 19 7.28 1.18 -7.72
N ILE A 20 6.46 0.86 -6.74
CA ILE A 20 5.06 1.30 -6.70
C ILE A 20 4.99 2.82 -6.62
N LEU A 21 5.71 3.41 -5.66
CA LEU A 21 5.68 4.86 -5.46
C LEU A 21 6.11 5.62 -6.71
N ALA A 22 7.19 5.17 -7.37
CA ALA A 22 7.66 5.79 -8.61
C ALA A 22 6.59 5.76 -9.71
N ALA A 23 5.84 4.65 -9.81
CA ALA A 23 4.81 4.51 -10.83
C ALA A 23 3.57 5.36 -10.55
N VAL A 24 3.18 5.53 -9.28
CA VAL A 24 1.91 6.18 -8.92
C VAL A 24 2.06 7.62 -8.43
N SER A 25 3.28 8.07 -8.14
CA SER A 25 3.52 9.45 -7.65
C SER A 25 3.03 10.52 -8.61
N THR A 26 3.05 10.24 -9.91
CA THR A 26 2.55 11.15 -10.94
C THR A 26 1.06 11.46 -10.79
N TYR A 27 0.31 10.59 -10.11
CA TYR A 27 -1.13 10.77 -9.85
C TYR A 27 -1.40 11.46 -8.51
N GLY A 28 -0.37 11.85 -7.77
CA GLY A 28 -0.51 12.51 -6.48
C GLY A 28 -0.37 11.60 -5.26
N PHE A 29 -0.03 10.33 -5.47
CA PHE A 29 0.26 9.42 -4.36
C PHE A 29 1.58 9.77 -3.69
N LYS A 30 1.61 9.67 -2.36
CA LYS A 30 2.81 9.98 -1.55
C LYS A 30 3.04 8.91 -0.49
N ASP A 31 4.28 8.79 -0.06
CA ASP A 31 4.65 7.96 1.09
C ASP A 31 4.02 8.57 2.35
N HIS A 32 3.11 7.84 2.95
CA HIS A 32 2.36 8.25 4.13
C HIS A 32 2.57 7.27 5.29
N SER A 33 3.74 6.65 5.33
CA SER A 33 4.06 5.62 6.33
C SER A 33 4.10 6.20 7.74
N TRP A 34 3.56 5.44 8.68
CA TRP A 34 3.45 5.82 10.08
C TRP A 34 3.73 4.61 10.96
N HIS A 35 4.65 4.75 11.93
CA HIS A 35 5.14 3.62 12.73
C HIS A 35 4.07 2.94 13.60
N ASN A 36 2.94 3.59 13.85
CA ASN A 36 1.82 2.98 14.58
C ASN A 36 0.91 2.12 13.68
N ASP A 37 1.11 2.18 12.37
CA ASP A 37 0.42 1.29 11.44
C ASP A 37 1.15 -0.07 11.38
N ALA A 38 0.47 -1.08 10.83
CA ALA A 38 1.04 -2.41 10.72
C ALA A 38 2.14 -2.51 9.65
N MET A 39 2.12 -1.61 8.67
CA MET A 39 3.01 -1.64 7.51
C MET A 39 3.08 -0.27 6.82
N PRO A 40 4.08 -0.06 5.95
CA PRO A 40 4.16 1.17 5.14
C PRO A 40 2.98 1.36 4.22
N CYS A 41 2.63 2.62 3.95
CA CYS A 41 1.54 2.94 3.03
C CYS A 41 1.85 4.10 2.10
N ILE A 42 1.15 4.10 0.97
CA ILE A 42 1.19 5.13 -0.06
C ILE A 42 -0.24 5.63 -0.21
N LEU A 43 -0.44 6.94 -0.13
CA LEU A 43 -1.78 7.53 -0.01
C LEU A 43 -1.96 8.67 -0.99
N MET A 44 -3.18 8.78 -1.53
CA MET A 44 -3.63 9.96 -2.27
C MET A 44 -4.98 10.40 -1.70
N GLU A 45 -5.15 11.70 -1.48
CA GLU A 45 -6.41 12.27 -1.03
C GLU A 45 -7.09 13.06 -2.15
N HIS A 46 -8.41 12.87 -2.27
CA HIS A 46 -9.25 13.69 -3.13
C HIS A 46 -9.80 14.90 -2.35
N ASP A 47 -10.19 15.94 -3.05
CA ASP A 47 -10.73 17.18 -2.46
C ASP A 47 -11.99 16.94 -1.61
N ASN A 48 -12.74 15.89 -1.89
CA ASN A 48 -13.97 15.55 -1.17
C ASN A 48 -13.74 14.67 0.07
N GLY A 49 -12.47 14.46 0.46
CA GLY A 49 -12.14 13.63 1.62
C GLY A 49 -11.99 12.15 1.33
N PHE A 50 -12.28 11.70 0.11
CA PHE A 50 -12.01 10.32 -0.30
C PHE A 50 -10.51 10.08 -0.41
N GLN A 51 -10.07 8.87 -0.09
CA GLN A 51 -8.68 8.48 -0.15
C GLN A 51 -8.50 7.20 -0.97
N LEU A 52 -7.43 7.17 -1.77
CA LEU A 52 -6.93 5.93 -2.36
C LEU A 52 -5.66 5.56 -1.62
N ILE A 53 -5.57 4.33 -1.15
CA ILE A 53 -4.48 3.89 -0.28
C ILE A 53 -3.89 2.58 -0.79
N ILE A 54 -2.57 2.48 -0.73
CA ILE A 54 -1.83 1.27 -1.05
C ILE A 54 -1.05 0.87 0.19
N TRP A 55 -1.33 -0.32 0.71
CA TRP A 55 -0.58 -0.91 1.82
C TRP A 55 0.45 -1.87 1.25
N VAL A 56 1.70 -1.70 1.67
CA VAL A 56 2.82 -2.54 1.22
C VAL A 56 3.35 -3.30 2.42
N ASP A 57 3.02 -4.58 2.51
CA ASP A 57 3.40 -5.42 3.63
C ASP A 57 4.84 -5.91 3.50
N PHE A 58 5.39 -6.40 4.60
CA PHE A 58 6.72 -7.01 4.65
C PHE A 58 6.81 -8.17 3.67
N LYS A 59 7.97 -8.35 3.06
CA LYS A 59 8.22 -9.47 2.15
C LYS A 59 8.22 -10.79 2.92
N ASP A 60 8.85 -10.82 4.10
CA ASP A 60 8.90 -11.97 4.99
C ASP A 60 7.56 -12.08 5.73
N PRO A 61 6.77 -13.15 5.50
CA PRO A 61 5.48 -13.32 6.16
C PRO A 61 5.56 -13.34 7.69
N THR A 62 6.69 -13.74 8.26
CA THR A 62 6.84 -13.80 9.72
C THR A 62 6.89 -12.44 10.37
N LYS A 63 7.13 -11.38 9.59
CA LYS A 63 7.14 -9.98 10.05
C LYS A 63 5.79 -9.29 9.84
N ALA A 64 4.86 -9.94 9.15
CA ALA A 64 3.56 -9.38 8.86
C ALA A 64 2.64 -9.42 10.09
N GLU A 65 1.64 -8.54 10.11
CA GLU A 65 0.63 -8.55 11.17
C GLU A 65 -0.18 -9.86 11.15
N PHE A 66 -0.56 -10.31 9.95
CA PHE A 66 -1.35 -11.53 9.76
C PHE A 66 -0.45 -12.67 9.25
N VAL A 67 0.41 -13.16 10.11
CA VAL A 67 1.46 -14.13 9.74
C VAL A 67 0.88 -15.39 9.09
N GLU A 68 -0.11 -16.01 9.75
CA GLU A 68 -0.69 -17.26 9.25
C GLU A 68 -1.40 -17.07 7.92
N GLN A 69 -2.17 -15.99 7.79
CA GLN A 69 -2.90 -15.68 6.56
C GLN A 69 -1.96 -15.32 5.41
N ARG A 70 -0.84 -14.67 5.70
CA ARG A 70 0.18 -14.41 4.70
C ARG A 70 0.85 -15.70 4.23
N GLN A 71 1.09 -16.63 5.13
CA GLN A 71 1.71 -17.91 4.82
C GLN A 71 0.78 -18.83 4.03
N ASP A 72 -0.51 -18.82 4.32
CA ASP A 72 -1.50 -19.65 3.61
C ASP A 72 -2.05 -18.98 2.33
N GLY A 73 -1.68 -17.73 2.07
CA GLY A 73 -2.11 -17.00 0.87
C GLY A 73 -3.46 -16.31 0.96
N THR A 74 -4.12 -16.36 2.12
CA THR A 74 -5.41 -15.69 2.33
C THR A 74 -5.24 -14.17 2.30
N VAL A 75 -4.14 -13.66 2.88
CA VAL A 75 -3.76 -12.24 2.82
C VAL A 75 -2.52 -12.11 1.96
N LYS A 76 -2.52 -11.15 1.03
CA LYS A 76 -1.43 -10.94 0.08
C LYS A 76 -0.54 -9.78 0.50
N GLN A 77 0.60 -9.59 -0.20
CA GLN A 77 1.60 -8.58 0.17
C GLN A 77 1.11 -7.15 -0.02
N PHE A 78 0.27 -6.93 -1.02
CA PHE A 78 -0.16 -5.58 -1.38
C PHE A 78 -1.67 -5.47 -1.33
N MET A 79 -2.15 -4.34 -0.83
CA MET A 79 -3.57 -4.04 -0.83
C MET A 79 -3.78 -2.65 -1.41
N PHE A 80 -4.72 -2.53 -2.35
CA PHE A 80 -5.18 -1.26 -2.89
C PHE A 80 -6.60 -1.05 -2.41
N GLY A 81 -6.89 0.08 -1.79
CA GLY A 81 -8.20 0.34 -1.23
C GLY A 81 -8.69 1.74 -1.51
N GLU A 82 -10.00 1.89 -1.43
CA GLU A 82 -10.69 3.18 -1.47
C GLU A 82 -11.37 3.40 -0.13
N ARG A 83 -11.14 4.55 0.49
CA ARG A 83 -11.78 4.92 1.76
C ARG A 83 -12.63 6.16 1.54
N ASP A 84 -13.78 6.21 2.22
CA ASP A 84 -14.65 7.37 2.21
C ASP A 84 -14.15 8.46 3.16
N GLU A 85 -14.88 9.57 3.25
CA GLU A 85 -14.54 10.72 4.09
C GLU A 85 -14.51 10.40 5.59
N HIS A 86 -15.09 9.25 6.00
CA HIS A 86 -15.09 8.77 7.39
C HIS A 86 -13.99 7.74 7.65
N GLY A 87 -13.15 7.46 6.65
CA GLY A 87 -12.06 6.48 6.77
C GLY A 87 -12.49 5.03 6.61
N GLU A 88 -13.72 4.79 6.20
CA GLU A 88 -14.22 3.44 5.97
C GLU A 88 -13.92 2.97 4.56
N TYR A 89 -13.49 1.70 4.41
CA TYR A 89 -13.21 1.12 3.11
C TYR A 89 -14.50 0.86 2.34
N THR A 90 -14.58 1.41 1.13
CA THR A 90 -15.67 1.16 0.20
C THR A 90 -15.30 0.06 -0.79
N GLU A 91 -14.00 -0.10 -1.06
CA GLU A 91 -13.46 -1.13 -1.95
C GLU A 91 -12.07 -1.54 -1.47
N GLU A 92 -11.73 -2.82 -1.64
CA GLU A 92 -10.41 -3.37 -1.32
C GLU A 92 -10.03 -4.46 -2.32
N TRP A 93 -8.77 -4.43 -2.78
CA TRP A 93 -8.20 -5.44 -3.68
C TRP A 93 -6.82 -5.84 -3.20
N GLN A 94 -6.49 -7.12 -3.29
CA GLN A 94 -5.22 -7.66 -2.83
C GLN A 94 -4.41 -8.27 -3.97
N TYR A 95 -3.09 -8.08 -3.92
CA TYR A 95 -2.17 -8.54 -4.95
C TYR A 95 -0.87 -9.05 -4.33
N ASP A 96 -0.26 -10.09 -4.96
CA ASP A 96 1.13 -10.48 -4.69
C ASP A 96 2.09 -9.97 -5.76
N ASP A 97 1.57 -9.54 -6.91
CA ASP A 97 2.36 -9.06 -8.04
C ASP A 97 2.33 -7.53 -8.08
N VAL A 98 3.51 -6.91 -7.99
CA VAL A 98 3.69 -5.45 -8.08
C VAL A 98 3.10 -4.90 -9.38
N ASN A 99 3.35 -5.57 -10.50
CA ASN A 99 2.88 -5.08 -11.81
C ASN A 99 1.36 -5.11 -11.92
N ALA A 100 0.72 -6.14 -11.36
CA ALA A 100 -0.73 -6.24 -11.35
C ALA A 100 -1.36 -5.12 -10.51
N LEU A 101 -0.75 -4.83 -9.35
CA LEU A 101 -1.17 -3.72 -8.50
C LEU A 101 -1.07 -2.39 -9.23
N ILE A 102 0.10 -2.10 -9.82
CA ILE A 102 0.34 -0.84 -10.55
C ILE A 102 -0.65 -0.69 -11.71
N ALA A 103 -0.88 -1.75 -12.48
CA ALA A 103 -1.82 -1.73 -13.59
C ALA A 103 -3.23 -1.37 -13.14
N HIS A 104 -3.67 -1.90 -12.00
CA HIS A 104 -4.99 -1.59 -11.44
C HIS A 104 -5.08 -0.11 -11.02
N VAL A 105 -4.07 0.40 -10.31
CA VAL A 105 -4.04 1.80 -9.88
C VAL A 105 -4.08 2.73 -11.11
N GLU A 106 -3.26 2.44 -12.13
CA GLU A 106 -3.23 3.23 -13.35
C GLU A 106 -4.58 3.23 -14.08
N LYS A 107 -5.24 2.07 -14.11
CA LYS A 107 -6.58 1.95 -14.71
C LYS A 107 -7.60 2.85 -13.99
N VAL A 108 -7.57 2.87 -12.66
CA VAL A 108 -8.46 3.72 -11.86
C VAL A 108 -8.16 5.20 -12.12
N MET A 109 -6.89 5.59 -12.15
CA MET A 109 -6.48 6.98 -12.27
C MET A 109 -6.65 7.54 -13.68
N THR A 110 -6.71 6.70 -14.70
CA THR A 110 -6.85 7.11 -16.11
C THR A 110 -8.24 6.85 -16.69
N ALA A 111 -9.14 6.34 -15.87
CA ALA A 111 -10.52 6.06 -16.29
C ALA A 111 -11.34 7.34 -16.54
#